data_0ab53707f6be9b5a43cfecb242adbddb
#
_entry.id   0ab53707f6be9b5a43cfecb242adbddb
#
_cell.length_a   1.000
_cell.length_b   1.000
_cell.length_c   1.000
_cell.angle_alpha   90.00
_cell.angle_beta   90.00
_cell.angle_gamma   90.00
#
_symmetry.space_group_name_H-M   'P 1'
#
loop_
_entity.id
_entity.type
_entity.pdbx_description
1 polymer ?
#
loop_
_entity_poly.entity_id
_entity_poly.type
_entity_poly.pdbx_seq_one_letter_code
_entity_poly.pdbx_strand_id
1 'polypeptide(L)'
;MIDMRRQLYAIWARLCAGSLDYIGGADPLPQPLTREEEAELLQKLPTDDGTVRSILIERNLRLVVFIARKFESSGVGLEDLISIGTIGLIKAVNTFDPEKKNKLATYASRCIENEMLMHLRHTARIRYEISLDEPLRKDWDGNELLLSDILGTESDLVYRRMDDKVEKQLLRAALARLPLREQQIMQLRFGLGGAREMTQK
;
A
#
# COMPACT_ATOMS: atom_id res chain seq x y z
N MET A 1 -2.68 -34.88 19.07
CA MET A 1 -1.83 -33.77 18.59
C MET A 1 -1.15 -34.26 17.33
N ILE A 2 -1.85 -34.13 16.20
CA ILE A 2 -1.44 -34.67 14.87
C ILE A 2 -0.22 -33.87 14.45
N ASP A 3 0.83 -34.59 14.14
CA ASP A 3 2.18 -34.08 13.88
C ASP A 3 2.19 -33.14 12.64
N MET A 4 1.97 -31.87 12.88
CA MET A 4 1.96 -30.79 11.88
C MET A 4 3.29 -30.74 11.09
N ARG A 5 4.37 -31.28 11.66
CA ARG A 5 5.68 -31.43 11.01
C ARG A 5 5.66 -32.49 9.90
N ARG A 6 4.92 -33.59 10.08
CA ARG A 6 4.77 -34.63 9.05
C ARG A 6 3.90 -34.17 7.89
N GLN A 7 2.84 -33.41 8.17
CA GLN A 7 1.99 -32.84 7.11
C GLN A 7 2.73 -31.81 6.28
N LEU A 8 3.50 -30.91 6.89
CA LEU A 8 4.33 -29.96 6.15
C LEU A 8 5.40 -30.67 5.29
N TYR A 9 5.95 -31.78 5.77
CA TYR A 9 6.93 -32.54 5.03
C TYR A 9 6.31 -33.32 3.85
N ALA A 10 5.13 -33.89 4.02
CA ALA A 10 4.40 -34.59 2.96
C ALA A 10 3.90 -33.61 1.89
N ILE A 11 3.50 -32.42 2.29
CA ILE A 11 3.10 -31.34 1.39
C ILE A 11 4.32 -30.83 0.60
N TRP A 12 5.46 -30.66 1.27
CA TRP A 12 6.71 -30.24 0.63
C TRP A 12 7.22 -31.28 -0.38
N ALA A 13 7.14 -32.57 -0.05
CA ALA A 13 7.51 -33.66 -0.96
C ALA A 13 6.59 -33.74 -2.20
N ARG A 14 5.29 -33.45 -2.05
CA ARG A 14 4.35 -33.35 -3.18
C ARG A 14 4.62 -32.13 -4.08
N LEU A 15 5.08 -31.03 -3.51
CA LEU A 15 5.49 -29.82 -4.23
C LEU A 15 6.75 -30.05 -5.06
N CYS A 16 7.68 -30.91 -4.58
CA CYS A 16 8.89 -31.23 -5.33
C CYS A 16 8.61 -32.18 -6.51
N ALA A 17 7.52 -32.94 -6.50
CA ALA A 17 7.22 -33.98 -7.51
C ALA A 17 6.28 -33.47 -8.63
N GLY A 18 5.63 -32.32 -8.52
CA GLY A 18 4.70 -31.81 -9.53
C GLY A 18 5.29 -30.63 -10.31
N SER A 19 5.05 -30.60 -11.64
CA SER A 19 5.25 -29.38 -12.42
C SER A 19 4.30 -28.30 -11.91
N LEU A 20 4.82 -27.30 -11.22
CA LEU A 20 4.08 -26.07 -10.91
C LEU A 20 4.22 -25.18 -12.14
N ASP A 21 3.22 -25.25 -13.02
CA ASP A 21 3.12 -24.34 -14.14
C ASP A 21 2.79 -22.95 -13.59
N TYR A 22 3.71 -22.01 -13.81
CA TYR A 22 3.47 -20.61 -13.51
C TYR A 22 2.47 -20.06 -14.52
N ILE A 23 1.39 -19.48 -14.02
CA ILE A 23 0.35 -18.87 -14.86
C ILE A 23 0.97 -17.68 -15.60
N GLY A 24 1.21 -17.82 -16.90
CA GLY A 24 1.64 -16.74 -17.80
C GLY A 24 3.06 -16.81 -18.37
N GLY A 25 3.91 -17.73 -17.94
CA GLY A 25 5.27 -17.92 -18.48
C GLY A 25 5.47 -19.27 -19.16
N ALA A 26 6.21 -19.30 -20.26
CA ALA A 26 6.56 -20.53 -20.97
C ALA A 26 7.57 -21.40 -20.20
N ASP A 27 8.27 -20.83 -19.23
CA ASP A 27 9.32 -21.50 -18.50
C ASP A 27 8.85 -21.99 -17.12
N PRO A 28 9.07 -23.26 -16.78
CA PRO A 28 8.77 -23.78 -15.46
C PRO A 28 9.70 -23.16 -14.40
N LEU A 29 9.17 -22.92 -13.21
CA LEU A 29 9.97 -22.44 -12.09
C LEU A 29 11.15 -23.40 -11.79
N PRO A 30 12.33 -22.87 -11.43
CA PRO A 30 13.50 -23.65 -11.16
C PRO A 30 13.25 -24.69 -10.05
N GLN A 31 13.93 -25.84 -10.15
CA GLN A 31 13.79 -26.89 -9.15
C GLN A 31 14.33 -26.44 -7.79
N PRO A 32 13.72 -26.90 -6.69
CA PRO A 32 14.19 -26.59 -5.34
C PRO A 32 15.59 -27.17 -5.10
N LEU A 33 16.34 -26.53 -4.22
CA LEU A 33 17.65 -27.00 -3.80
C LEU A 33 17.55 -28.30 -3.00
N THR A 34 18.57 -29.14 -3.12
CA THR A 34 18.77 -30.27 -2.21
C THR A 34 19.15 -29.76 -0.81
N ARG A 35 19.01 -30.62 0.20
CA ARG A 35 19.37 -30.21 1.60
C ARG A 35 20.85 -29.89 1.74
N GLU A 36 21.69 -30.57 0.97
CA GLU A 36 23.14 -30.40 1.00
C GLU A 36 23.52 -29.05 0.37
N GLU A 37 22.98 -28.75 -0.81
CA GLU A 37 23.17 -27.47 -1.50
C GLU A 37 22.64 -26.29 -0.69
N GLU A 38 21.44 -26.44 -0.08
CA GLU A 38 20.90 -25.40 0.79
C GLU A 38 21.83 -25.12 1.98
N ALA A 39 22.36 -26.17 2.64
CA ALA A 39 23.27 -26.04 3.76
C ALA A 39 24.58 -25.33 3.39
N GLU A 40 25.15 -25.66 2.23
CA GLU A 40 26.36 -25.00 1.72
C GLU A 40 26.14 -23.52 1.42
N LEU A 41 25.00 -23.18 0.77
CA LEU A 41 24.66 -21.81 0.47
C LEU A 41 24.39 -21.00 1.75
N LEU A 42 23.73 -21.58 2.75
CA LEU A 42 23.48 -20.94 4.03
C LEU A 42 24.78 -20.63 4.82
N GLN A 43 25.79 -21.48 4.71
CA GLN A 43 27.11 -21.20 5.31
C GLN A 43 27.84 -20.02 4.64
N LYS A 44 27.61 -19.81 3.34
CA LYS A 44 28.19 -18.70 2.58
C LYS A 44 27.41 -17.39 2.73
N LEU A 45 26.20 -17.42 3.28
CA LEU A 45 25.31 -16.27 3.38
C LEU A 45 25.93 -15.03 4.11
N PRO A 46 26.71 -15.20 5.20
CA PRO A 46 27.32 -14.05 5.89
C PRO A 46 28.38 -13.28 5.08
N THR A 47 29.03 -13.97 4.13
CA THR A 47 30.12 -13.41 3.30
C THR A 47 29.67 -13.12 1.86
N ASP A 48 28.37 -13.13 1.60
CA ASP A 48 27.82 -13.09 0.25
C ASP A 48 27.75 -11.68 -0.33
N ASP A 49 28.17 -11.55 -1.59
CA ASP A 49 28.06 -10.34 -2.42
C ASP A 49 26.67 -10.15 -3.06
N GLY A 50 25.67 -10.94 -2.65
CA GLY A 50 24.30 -10.91 -3.20
C GLY A 50 23.97 -12.07 -4.15
N THR A 51 24.94 -12.81 -4.65
CA THR A 51 24.75 -13.94 -5.58
C THR A 51 24.10 -15.14 -4.91
N VAL A 52 24.52 -15.49 -3.70
CA VAL A 52 23.95 -16.59 -2.90
C VAL A 52 22.52 -16.29 -2.52
N ARG A 53 22.21 -15.03 -2.15
CA ARG A 53 20.85 -14.58 -1.85
C ARG A 53 19.94 -14.73 -3.05
N SER A 54 20.39 -14.30 -4.24
CA SER A 54 19.60 -14.44 -5.47
C SER A 54 19.27 -15.90 -5.76
N ILE A 55 20.24 -16.82 -5.65
CA ILE A 55 20.01 -18.26 -5.85
C ILE A 55 19.01 -18.80 -4.82
N LEU A 56 19.15 -18.43 -3.54
CA LEU A 56 18.21 -18.87 -2.50
C LEU A 56 16.80 -18.35 -2.75
N ILE A 57 16.63 -17.13 -3.25
CA ILE A 57 15.33 -16.58 -3.60
C ILE A 57 14.72 -17.32 -4.79
N GLU A 58 15.45 -17.44 -5.90
CA GLU A 58 14.97 -18.09 -7.12
C GLU A 58 14.52 -19.53 -6.88
N ARG A 59 15.32 -20.31 -6.16
CA ARG A 59 15.03 -21.71 -5.87
C ARG A 59 13.88 -21.94 -4.88
N ASN A 60 13.49 -20.88 -4.15
CA ASN A 60 12.37 -20.92 -3.19
C ASN A 60 11.09 -20.22 -3.69
N LEU A 61 11.03 -19.73 -4.94
CA LEU A 61 9.82 -19.12 -5.51
C LEU A 61 8.62 -20.07 -5.53
N ARG A 62 8.85 -21.37 -5.69
CA ARG A 62 7.79 -22.39 -5.62
C ARG A 62 7.05 -22.38 -4.27
N LEU A 63 7.77 -22.09 -3.18
CA LEU A 63 7.18 -21.96 -1.86
C LEU A 63 6.23 -20.74 -1.80
N VAL A 64 6.61 -19.62 -2.44
CA VAL A 64 5.76 -18.42 -2.52
C VAL A 64 4.45 -18.74 -3.24
N VAL A 65 4.52 -19.36 -4.41
CA VAL A 65 3.32 -19.76 -5.19
C VAL A 65 2.41 -20.68 -4.37
N PHE A 66 2.98 -21.63 -3.65
CA PHE A 66 2.21 -22.53 -2.80
C PHE A 66 1.47 -21.82 -1.69
N ILE A 67 2.12 -20.84 -1.05
CA ILE A 67 1.49 -20.06 0.02
C ILE A 67 0.45 -19.11 -0.57
N ALA A 68 0.74 -18.45 -1.70
CA ALA A 68 -0.18 -17.52 -2.37
C ALA A 68 -1.52 -18.20 -2.72
N ARG A 69 -1.49 -19.44 -3.18
CA ARG A 69 -2.72 -20.22 -3.47
C ARG A 69 -3.64 -20.38 -2.25
N LYS A 70 -3.12 -20.39 -1.03
CA LYS A 70 -3.96 -20.46 0.18
C LYS A 70 -4.77 -19.18 0.39
N PHE A 71 -4.32 -18.06 -0.17
CA PHE A 71 -4.96 -16.76 -0.06
C PHE A 71 -5.78 -16.36 -1.29
N GLU A 72 -5.92 -17.25 -2.29
CA GLU A 72 -6.67 -16.99 -3.52
C GLU A 72 -8.12 -16.54 -3.25
N SER A 73 -8.75 -17.06 -2.20
CA SER A 73 -10.10 -16.67 -1.79
C SER A 73 -10.21 -15.26 -1.18
N SER A 74 -9.10 -14.54 -1.02
CA SER A 74 -9.08 -13.21 -0.39
C SER A 74 -9.62 -12.08 -1.27
N GLY A 75 -9.84 -12.34 -2.58
CA GLY A 75 -10.29 -11.37 -3.57
C GLY A 75 -9.18 -10.50 -4.17
N VAL A 76 -7.90 -10.81 -3.86
CA VAL A 76 -6.71 -10.23 -4.51
C VAL A 76 -6.24 -11.19 -5.59
N GLY A 77 -5.77 -10.68 -6.72
CA GLY A 77 -5.24 -11.50 -7.81
C GLY A 77 -4.08 -12.39 -7.36
N LEU A 78 -4.00 -13.62 -7.91
CA LEU A 78 -2.94 -14.55 -7.55
C LEU A 78 -1.56 -14.00 -7.88
N GLU A 79 -1.41 -13.29 -8.98
CA GLU A 79 -0.16 -12.66 -9.42
C GLU A 79 0.32 -11.58 -8.44
N ASP A 80 -0.61 -10.78 -7.92
CA ASP A 80 -0.32 -9.76 -6.91
C ASP A 80 0.12 -10.44 -5.60
N LEU A 81 -0.58 -11.50 -5.19
CA LEU A 81 -0.21 -12.28 -4.01
C LEU A 81 1.19 -12.90 -4.14
N ILE A 82 1.55 -13.42 -5.32
CA ILE A 82 2.89 -13.95 -5.59
C ILE A 82 3.93 -12.83 -5.51
N SER A 83 3.66 -11.67 -6.07
CA SER A 83 4.56 -10.52 -6.03
C SER A 83 4.80 -10.06 -4.59
N ILE A 84 3.74 -9.92 -3.79
CA ILE A 84 3.82 -9.57 -2.36
C ILE A 84 4.56 -10.64 -1.57
N GLY A 85 4.25 -11.92 -1.83
CA GLY A 85 4.92 -13.04 -1.18
C GLY A 85 6.40 -13.11 -1.52
N THR A 86 6.80 -12.73 -2.73
CA THR A 86 8.20 -12.63 -3.13
C THR A 86 8.94 -11.57 -2.33
N ILE A 87 8.32 -10.44 -2.05
CA ILE A 87 8.88 -9.42 -1.15
C ILE A 87 9.09 -10.01 0.26
N GLY A 88 8.11 -10.79 0.75
CA GLY A 88 8.23 -11.50 2.02
C GLY A 88 9.40 -12.50 2.05
N LEU A 89 9.61 -13.25 0.94
CA LEU A 89 10.74 -14.16 0.79
C LEU A 89 12.08 -13.42 0.78
N ILE A 90 12.20 -12.31 0.06
CA ILE A 90 13.41 -11.47 0.02
C ILE A 90 13.75 -10.96 1.42
N LYS A 91 12.76 -10.45 2.16
CA LYS A 91 12.93 -10.03 3.55
C LYS A 91 13.40 -11.19 4.43
N ALA A 92 12.82 -12.39 4.23
CA ALA A 92 13.20 -13.57 4.98
C ALA A 92 14.66 -13.96 4.74
N VAL A 93 15.10 -14.03 3.49
CA VAL A 93 16.50 -14.39 3.14
C VAL A 93 17.48 -13.35 3.71
N ASN A 94 17.13 -12.07 3.68
CA ASN A 94 17.99 -11.00 4.19
C ASN A 94 18.13 -10.99 5.72
N THR A 95 17.12 -11.48 6.45
CA THR A 95 17.08 -11.47 7.92
C THR A 95 17.29 -12.85 8.53
N PHE A 96 17.50 -13.86 7.69
CA PHE A 96 17.71 -15.23 8.15
C PHE A 96 19.07 -15.38 8.84
N ASP A 97 19.05 -15.99 10.02
CA ASP A 97 20.23 -16.29 10.81
C ASP A 97 20.45 -17.82 10.82
N PRO A 98 21.53 -18.31 10.15
CA PRO A 98 21.80 -19.75 10.10
C PRO A 98 22.16 -20.36 11.45
N GLU A 99 22.63 -19.57 12.44
CA GLU A 99 23.01 -20.07 13.78
C GLU A 99 21.79 -20.49 14.60
N LYS A 100 20.64 -19.88 14.32
CA LYS A 100 19.37 -20.29 14.92
C LYS A 100 18.93 -21.58 14.25
N LYS A 101 18.85 -22.68 14.99
CA LYS A 101 18.47 -24.06 14.57
C LYS A 101 17.10 -24.16 13.85
N ASN A 102 16.71 -23.15 13.09
CA ASN A 102 15.47 -23.10 12.31
C ASN A 102 15.76 -23.36 10.84
N LYS A 103 14.85 -24.06 10.15
CA LYS A 103 14.94 -24.26 8.71
C LYS A 103 14.53 -23.00 7.98
N LEU A 104 15.24 -22.65 6.90
CA LEU A 104 14.92 -21.48 6.06
C LEU A 104 13.46 -21.52 5.59
N ALA A 105 12.99 -22.64 5.07
CA ALA A 105 11.61 -22.81 4.59
C ALA A 105 10.55 -22.48 5.66
N THR A 106 10.79 -22.84 6.94
CA THR A 106 9.85 -22.56 8.03
C THR A 106 9.82 -21.06 8.37
N TYR A 107 10.98 -20.43 8.37
CA TYR A 107 11.10 -19.00 8.62
C TYR A 107 10.51 -18.18 7.47
N ALA A 108 10.89 -18.51 6.24
CA ALA A 108 10.40 -17.88 5.03
C ALA A 108 8.87 -17.98 4.88
N SER A 109 8.28 -19.16 5.18
CA SER A 109 6.82 -19.33 5.13
C SER A 109 6.10 -18.33 6.01
N ARG A 110 6.58 -18.10 7.23
CA ARG A 110 5.98 -17.11 8.14
C ARG A 110 6.15 -15.68 7.65
N CYS A 111 7.31 -15.34 7.10
CA CYS A 111 7.56 -14.01 6.55
C CYS A 111 6.66 -13.74 5.34
N ILE A 112 6.50 -14.72 4.45
CA ILE A 112 5.61 -14.65 3.28
C ILE A 112 4.15 -14.47 3.72
N GLU A 113 3.67 -15.33 4.63
CA GLU A 113 2.30 -15.24 5.17
C GLU A 113 2.04 -13.88 5.83
N ASN A 114 2.98 -13.39 6.63
CA ASN A 114 2.84 -12.09 7.30
C ASN A 114 2.76 -10.93 6.31
N GLU A 115 3.58 -10.93 5.25
CA GLU A 115 3.56 -9.89 4.23
C GLU A 115 2.23 -9.87 3.48
N MET A 116 1.71 -11.05 3.10
CA MET A 116 0.39 -11.18 2.49
C MET A 116 -0.73 -10.69 3.41
N LEU A 117 -0.71 -11.10 4.69
CA LEU A 117 -1.71 -10.66 5.66
C LEU A 117 -1.66 -9.15 5.92
N MET A 118 -0.46 -8.55 5.95
CA MET A 118 -0.32 -7.09 6.07
C MET A 118 -0.95 -6.38 4.87
N HIS A 119 -0.68 -6.87 3.67
CA HIS A 119 -1.29 -6.32 2.45
C HIS A 119 -2.81 -6.43 2.48
N LEU A 120 -3.35 -7.60 2.83
CA LEU A 120 -4.79 -7.81 2.93
C LEU A 120 -5.47 -6.89 3.95
N ARG A 121 -4.82 -6.63 5.10
CA ARG A 121 -5.32 -5.67 6.10
C ARG A 121 -5.32 -4.24 5.56
N HIS A 122 -4.31 -3.87 4.79
CA HIS A 122 -4.23 -2.55 4.16
C HIS A 122 -5.32 -2.40 3.09
N THR A 123 -5.45 -3.39 2.21
CA THR A 123 -6.43 -3.41 1.12
C THR A 123 -7.88 -3.51 1.63
N ALA A 124 -8.10 -4.11 2.81
CA ALA A 124 -9.43 -4.18 3.41
C ALA A 124 -10.05 -2.78 3.65
N ARG A 125 -9.25 -1.76 3.87
CA ARG A 125 -9.72 -0.37 4.00
C ARG A 125 -10.17 0.22 2.67
N ILE A 126 -9.50 -0.15 1.59
CA ILE A 126 -9.76 0.34 0.21
C ILE A 126 -11.07 -0.27 -0.35
N ARG A 127 -11.51 -1.41 0.15
CA ARG A 127 -12.76 -2.06 -0.27
C ARG A 127 -14.02 -1.23 -0.04
N TYR A 128 -13.95 -0.20 0.79
CA TYR A 128 -15.06 0.72 1.03
C TYR A 128 -15.02 1.96 0.12
N GLU A 129 -14.04 2.05 -0.77
CA GLU A 129 -13.99 3.10 -1.78
C GLU A 129 -15.02 2.79 -2.87
N ILE A 130 -15.88 3.77 -3.16
CA ILE A 130 -16.90 3.71 -4.20
C ILE A 130 -16.39 4.58 -5.36
N SER A 131 -16.57 4.10 -6.59
CA SER A 131 -16.19 4.87 -7.78
C SER A 131 -17.05 6.13 -7.87
N LEU A 132 -16.43 7.27 -8.21
CA LEU A 132 -17.17 8.51 -8.50
C LEU A 132 -18.05 8.39 -9.75
N ASP A 133 -17.69 7.49 -10.65
CA ASP A 133 -18.44 7.20 -11.87
C ASP A 133 -19.48 6.10 -11.67
N GLU A 134 -19.76 5.69 -10.42
CA GLU A 134 -20.80 4.72 -10.14
C GLU A 134 -22.17 5.34 -10.35
N PRO A 135 -23.04 4.74 -11.20
CA PRO A 135 -24.38 5.25 -11.46
C PRO A 135 -25.29 5.05 -10.24
N LEU A 136 -25.77 6.14 -9.67
CA LEU A 136 -26.72 6.11 -8.55
C LEU A 136 -28.13 5.78 -9.02
N ARG A 137 -28.49 6.24 -10.22
CA ARG A 137 -29.82 6.04 -10.80
C ARG A 137 -29.75 6.06 -12.31
N LYS A 138 -30.53 5.18 -12.96
CA LYS A 138 -30.79 5.22 -14.41
C LYS A 138 -32.24 5.67 -14.61
N ASP A 139 -32.41 6.64 -15.49
CA ASP A 139 -33.72 7.03 -15.99
C ASP A 139 -34.15 6.11 -17.14
N TRP A 140 -35.46 6.11 -17.44
CA TRP A 140 -36.05 5.34 -18.54
C TRP A 140 -35.48 5.75 -19.92
N ASP A 141 -34.98 6.98 -20.05
CA ASP A 141 -34.36 7.51 -21.26
C ASP A 141 -32.88 7.10 -21.40
N GLY A 142 -32.38 6.29 -20.44
CA GLY A 142 -31.00 5.79 -20.44
C GLY A 142 -29.96 6.75 -19.88
N ASN A 143 -30.36 7.90 -19.35
CA ASN A 143 -29.45 8.83 -18.70
C ASN A 143 -29.05 8.27 -17.32
N GLU A 144 -27.77 8.29 -17.03
CA GLU A 144 -27.19 7.85 -15.76
C GLU A 144 -26.82 9.08 -14.91
N LEU A 145 -27.32 9.11 -13.68
CA LEU A 145 -26.88 10.08 -12.68
C LEU A 145 -25.70 9.49 -11.94
N LEU A 146 -24.54 10.08 -12.07
CA LEU A 146 -23.31 9.63 -11.47
C LEU A 146 -23.14 10.23 -10.06
N LEU A 147 -22.36 9.55 -9.21
CA LEU A 147 -21.99 10.07 -7.89
C LEU A 147 -21.22 11.39 -8.00
N SER A 148 -20.39 11.55 -9.04
CA SER A 148 -19.65 12.77 -9.35
C SER A 148 -20.54 13.99 -9.62
N ASP A 149 -21.73 13.78 -10.16
CA ASP A 149 -22.68 14.88 -10.46
C ASP A 149 -23.28 15.49 -9.19
N ILE A 150 -23.43 14.66 -8.15
CA ILE A 150 -23.96 15.10 -6.85
C ILE A 150 -22.88 15.68 -5.95
N LEU A 151 -21.69 15.13 -5.98
CA LEU A 151 -20.55 15.55 -5.13
C LEU A 151 -19.74 16.70 -5.71
N GLY A 152 -20.30 17.44 -6.67
CA GLY A 152 -19.65 18.60 -7.26
C GLY A 152 -19.27 19.64 -6.21
N THR A 153 -18.19 20.34 -6.43
CA THR A 153 -17.85 21.55 -5.66
C THR A 153 -18.74 22.68 -6.14
N GLU A 154 -19.15 23.59 -5.20
CA GLU A 154 -19.85 24.83 -5.57
C GLU A 154 -19.08 25.55 -6.69
N SER A 155 -19.80 25.90 -7.76
CA SER A 155 -19.23 26.55 -8.96
C SER A 155 -18.48 27.85 -8.64
N ASP A 156 -18.82 28.48 -7.52
CA ASP A 156 -18.29 29.79 -7.11
C ASP A 156 -17.01 29.70 -6.25
N LEU A 157 -16.54 28.52 -5.88
CA LEU A 157 -15.37 28.40 -4.99
C LEU A 157 -14.10 29.05 -5.54
N VAL A 158 -13.92 29.01 -6.88
CA VAL A 158 -12.78 29.67 -7.54
C VAL A 158 -12.96 31.17 -7.56
N TYR A 159 -14.19 31.64 -7.85
CA TYR A 159 -14.53 33.07 -7.90
C TYR A 159 -14.50 33.70 -6.51
N ARG A 160 -15.01 33.04 -5.47
CA ARG A 160 -14.95 33.54 -4.08
C ARG A 160 -13.53 33.93 -3.64
N ARG A 161 -12.51 33.17 -4.01
CA ARG A 161 -11.11 33.51 -3.70
C ARG A 161 -10.62 34.75 -4.46
N MET A 162 -11.16 35.00 -5.64
CA MET A 162 -10.83 36.20 -6.42
C MET A 162 -11.57 37.41 -5.85
N ASP A 163 -12.86 37.25 -5.54
CA ASP A 163 -13.68 38.27 -4.92
C ASP A 163 -13.12 38.71 -3.57
N ASP A 164 -12.75 37.77 -2.69
CA ASP A 164 -12.08 38.05 -1.42
C ASP A 164 -10.80 38.90 -1.57
N LYS A 165 -10.02 38.65 -2.65
CA LYS A 165 -8.81 39.44 -2.92
C LYS A 165 -9.15 40.84 -3.38
N VAL A 166 -10.15 40.99 -4.23
CA VAL A 166 -10.62 42.29 -4.75
C VAL A 166 -11.22 43.10 -3.59
N GLU A 167 -12.08 42.49 -2.77
CA GLU A 167 -12.69 43.12 -1.61
C GLU A 167 -11.64 43.60 -0.59
N LYS A 168 -10.63 42.78 -0.32
CA LYS A 168 -9.50 43.18 0.54
C LYS A 168 -8.71 44.35 -0.02
N GLN A 169 -8.55 44.40 -1.36
CA GLN A 169 -7.88 45.53 -2.01
C GLN A 169 -8.72 46.82 -1.94
N LEU A 170 -10.03 46.69 -2.22
CA LEU A 170 -10.97 47.82 -2.11
C LEU A 170 -11.05 48.34 -0.68
N LEU A 171 -11.12 47.45 0.32
CA LEU A 171 -11.11 47.82 1.71
C LEU A 171 -9.83 48.59 2.09
N ARG A 172 -8.67 48.12 1.68
CA ARG A 172 -7.39 48.81 1.92
C ARG A 172 -7.35 50.21 1.25
N ALA A 173 -7.84 50.29 0.02
CA ALA A 173 -7.92 51.54 -0.70
C ALA A 173 -8.90 52.53 -0.04
N ALA A 174 -10.04 52.06 0.49
CA ALA A 174 -10.99 52.85 1.21
C ALA A 174 -10.42 53.35 2.55
N LEU A 175 -9.75 52.46 3.31
CA LEU A 175 -9.08 52.85 4.57
C LEU A 175 -7.99 53.89 4.36
N ALA A 176 -7.25 53.81 3.26
CA ALA A 176 -6.21 54.80 2.93
C ALA A 176 -6.74 56.19 2.65
N ARG A 177 -8.04 56.36 2.34
CA ARG A 177 -8.69 57.64 2.12
C ARG A 177 -9.20 58.31 3.42
N LEU A 178 -9.23 57.58 4.54
CA LEU A 178 -9.67 58.13 5.81
C LEU A 178 -8.58 59.03 6.46
N PRO A 179 -8.96 59.98 7.30
CA PRO A 179 -8.02 60.72 8.15
C PRO A 179 -7.19 59.77 9.03
N LEU A 180 -5.95 60.15 9.33
CA LEU A 180 -5.01 59.31 10.12
C LEU A 180 -5.59 58.80 11.45
N ARG A 181 -6.36 59.64 12.14
CA ARG A 181 -7.01 59.29 13.40
C ARG A 181 -8.04 58.17 13.24
N GLU A 182 -8.82 58.23 12.18
CA GLU A 182 -9.86 57.23 11.87
C GLU A 182 -9.25 55.93 11.39
N GLN A 183 -8.18 56.00 10.59
CA GLN A 183 -7.41 54.82 10.20
C GLN A 183 -6.90 54.03 11.40
N GLN A 184 -6.33 54.72 12.38
CA GLN A 184 -5.82 54.11 13.62
C GLN A 184 -6.94 53.43 14.41
N ILE A 185 -8.08 54.10 14.53
CA ILE A 185 -9.25 53.55 15.22
C ILE A 185 -9.72 52.24 14.52
N MET A 186 -9.83 52.27 13.19
CA MET A 186 -10.23 51.08 12.41
C MET A 186 -9.23 49.94 12.52
N GLN A 187 -7.93 50.26 12.46
CA GLN A 187 -6.88 49.28 12.63
C GLN A 187 -6.91 48.58 13.99
N LEU A 188 -7.08 49.37 15.06
CA LEU A 188 -7.14 48.82 16.41
C LEU A 188 -8.44 48.06 16.68
N ARG A 189 -9.57 48.53 16.17
CA ARG A 189 -10.88 47.91 16.41
C ARG A 189 -11.02 46.56 15.72
N PHE A 190 -10.56 46.46 14.48
CA PHE A 190 -10.71 45.26 13.65
C PHE A 190 -9.43 44.42 13.52
N GLY A 191 -8.38 44.79 14.25
CA GLY A 191 -7.13 44.04 14.20
C GLY A 191 -6.46 44.04 12.81
N LEU A 192 -6.70 45.06 11.99
CA LEU A 192 -6.16 45.12 10.64
C LEU A 192 -4.63 45.25 10.68
N GLY A 193 -3.94 44.42 9.92
CA GLY A 193 -2.46 44.42 9.93
C GLY A 193 -1.82 43.51 10.97
N GLY A 194 -2.57 42.59 11.59
CA GLY A 194 -2.06 41.62 12.56
C GLY A 194 -2.06 42.06 14.02
N ALA A 195 -2.64 43.25 14.29
CA ALA A 195 -2.87 43.70 15.64
C ALA A 195 -4.04 42.93 16.30
N ARG A 196 -4.04 42.85 17.63
CA ARG A 196 -5.17 42.25 18.38
C ARG A 196 -6.35 43.24 18.37
N GLU A 197 -7.55 42.73 18.15
CA GLU A 197 -8.79 43.51 18.22
C GLU A 197 -8.95 44.13 19.59
N MET A 198 -9.28 45.44 19.61
CA MET A 198 -9.52 46.19 20.83
C MET A 198 -10.96 46.69 20.88
N THR A 199 -11.61 46.53 22.01
CA THR A 199 -12.94 47.13 22.29
C THR A 199 -12.80 48.60 22.64
N GLN A 200 -13.72 49.40 22.11
CA GLN A 200 -13.85 50.79 22.53
C GLN A 200 -14.30 50.84 23.99
N LYS A 201 -13.49 51.45 24.85
CA LYS A 201 -13.90 51.87 26.20
C LYS A 201 -14.14 53.37 26.20
#